data_8ab61fbdabf5af330ef0f9389775cf39
#
_entry.id   8ab61fbdabf5af330ef0f9389775cf39
#
_cell.length_a   1.000
_cell.length_b   1.000
_cell.length_c   1.000
_cell.angle_alpha   90.00
_cell.angle_beta   90.00
_cell.angle_gamma   90.00
#
_symmetry.space_group_name_H-M   'P 1'
#
loop_
_entity.id
_entity.type
_entity.pdbx_description
1 polymer ?
#
loop_
_entity_poly.entity_id
_entity_poly.type
_entity_poly.pdbx_seq_one_letter_code
_entity_poly.pdbx_strand_id
1 'polypeptide(L)'
;MKRIFTILAAAIICCAGIQAKVKAETKDKEIKLVQDWDKTFPKSEKVNHEKVTFKTQYGLTLAADLYIPKSAEGKLPAIAVSGPFGAIKEQCSGLYAQTMAERGFITIAFDPSFTGESSGEPRRTASPDINTEDFLAAVDYLSMRDDVDAGRIAIIGICGWGGIALNAATQDPRIKATAAITMYDMTRVNGNGYFDADDSEESRYSARKAWAEARTADLKKKTFTQAGGVVDPLPEDAPQFIKDYYAYYKTPRGYHKRSGNSTDGWRTTGCQAYANTRFL
;
A
#
# COMPACT_ATOMS: atom_id res chain seq x y z
N MET A 1 -16.12 -55.63 4.64
CA MET A 1 -15.34 -54.42 4.95
C MET A 1 -14.11 -54.36 4.07
N LYS A 2 -14.24 -54.14 2.78
CA LYS A 2 -13.11 -53.92 1.82
C LYS A 2 -13.68 -53.30 0.53
N ARG A 3 -14.18 -52.04 0.57
CA ARG A 3 -14.57 -51.27 -0.66
C ARG A 3 -14.77 -49.76 -0.42
N ILE A 4 -13.94 -49.11 0.40
CA ILE A 4 -14.04 -47.64 0.62
C ILE A 4 -12.67 -46.92 0.46
N PHE A 5 -11.62 -47.56 -0.06
CA PHE A 5 -10.31 -46.92 -0.17
C PHE A 5 -9.82 -46.65 -1.60
N THR A 6 -10.69 -46.63 -2.62
CA THR A 6 -10.21 -46.49 -4.01
C THR A 6 -10.74 -45.24 -4.75
N ILE A 7 -11.32 -44.24 -4.10
CA ILE A 7 -11.84 -43.04 -4.77
C ILE A 7 -11.09 -41.76 -4.41
N LEU A 8 -10.07 -41.81 -3.57
CA LEU A 8 -9.32 -40.58 -3.20
C LEU A 8 -7.96 -40.41 -3.92
N ALA A 9 -7.62 -41.24 -4.87
CA ALA A 9 -6.34 -41.19 -5.59
C ALA A 9 -6.41 -40.64 -7.02
N ALA A 10 -7.59 -40.21 -7.51
CA ALA A 10 -7.77 -39.78 -8.90
C ALA A 10 -7.87 -38.28 -9.11
N ALA A 11 -7.74 -37.46 -8.07
CA ALA A 11 -7.89 -35.99 -8.16
C ALA A 11 -6.55 -35.19 -8.14
N ILE A 12 -5.39 -35.84 -8.14
CA ILE A 12 -4.08 -35.15 -8.03
C ILE A 12 -3.24 -35.26 -9.31
N ILE A 13 -3.74 -35.79 -10.42
CA ILE A 13 -2.94 -35.92 -11.66
C ILE A 13 -3.61 -35.12 -12.79
N CYS A 14 -3.72 -33.80 -12.64
CA CYS A 14 -4.05 -32.93 -13.78
C CYS A 14 -3.46 -31.51 -13.70
N CYS A 15 -2.36 -31.31 -12.98
CA CYS A 15 -1.65 -30.03 -12.97
C CYS A 15 -0.20 -30.11 -13.46
N ALA A 16 0.15 -31.12 -14.26
CA ALA A 16 1.43 -31.19 -14.94
C ALA A 16 1.22 -30.94 -16.43
N GLY A 17 1.52 -29.74 -16.90
CA GLY A 17 1.86 -29.50 -18.30
C GLY A 17 0.84 -28.80 -19.19
N ILE A 18 0.51 -27.54 -18.92
CA ILE A 18 0.27 -26.53 -19.96
C ILE A 18 0.94 -25.25 -19.49
N GLN A 19 2.23 -25.10 -19.75
CA GLN A 19 2.86 -23.78 -19.78
C GLN A 19 2.43 -23.06 -21.05
N ALA A 20 1.22 -22.54 -21.08
CA ALA A 20 0.85 -21.55 -22.06
C ALA A 20 1.65 -20.29 -21.75
N LYS A 21 2.63 -19.97 -22.59
CA LYS A 21 3.24 -18.65 -22.62
C LYS A 21 2.18 -17.63 -23.03
N VAL A 22 1.38 -17.18 -22.09
CA VAL A 22 0.53 -16.01 -22.28
C VAL A 22 1.50 -14.81 -22.29
N LYS A 23 1.88 -14.32 -23.48
CA LYS A 23 2.42 -12.99 -23.63
C LYS A 23 1.30 -12.01 -23.30
N ALA A 24 1.27 -11.51 -22.08
CA ALA A 24 0.45 -10.35 -21.73
C ALA A 24 1.08 -9.12 -22.42
N GLU A 25 0.64 -8.81 -23.62
CA GLU A 25 0.88 -7.51 -24.25
C GLU A 25 -0.11 -6.49 -23.65
N THR A 26 0.13 -6.06 -22.43
CA THR A 26 -0.43 -4.80 -21.95
C THR A 26 0.50 -3.69 -22.42
N LYS A 27 0.03 -2.81 -23.31
CA LYS A 27 0.68 -1.53 -23.60
C LYS A 27 0.58 -0.68 -22.33
N ASP A 28 1.49 -0.88 -21.41
CA ASP A 28 1.63 -0.01 -20.24
C ASP A 28 2.01 1.39 -20.71
N LYS A 29 1.25 2.38 -20.27
CA LYS A 29 1.72 3.76 -20.33
C LYS A 29 2.95 3.84 -19.43
N GLU A 30 4.10 4.10 -20.01
CA GLU A 30 5.34 4.30 -19.29
C GLU A 30 5.14 5.39 -18.21
N ILE A 31 5.43 5.05 -16.96
CA ILE A 31 5.32 5.98 -15.85
C ILE A 31 6.47 6.97 -15.94
N LYS A 32 6.17 8.26 -15.94
CA LYS A 32 7.17 9.33 -15.86
C LYS A 32 7.44 9.66 -14.40
N LEU A 33 8.62 9.26 -13.91
CA LEU A 33 9.07 9.55 -12.55
C LEU A 33 9.68 10.95 -12.48
N VAL A 34 9.29 11.71 -11.45
CA VAL A 34 9.92 13.00 -11.12
C VAL A 34 11.31 12.74 -10.58
N GLN A 35 12.34 13.26 -11.21
CA GLN A 35 13.75 13.02 -10.82
C GLN A 35 14.26 13.96 -9.74
N ASP A 36 13.60 15.11 -9.55
CA ASP A 36 13.95 16.08 -8.51
C ASP A 36 13.74 15.51 -7.11
N TRP A 37 14.53 15.99 -6.14
CA TRP A 37 14.33 15.67 -4.74
C TRP A 37 13.16 16.48 -4.18
N ASP A 38 11.92 16.01 -4.42
CA ASP A 38 10.69 16.65 -3.98
C ASP A 38 10.12 16.05 -2.66
N LYS A 39 11.00 15.47 -1.84
CA LYS A 39 10.64 14.82 -0.59
C LYS A 39 10.51 15.83 0.56
N THR A 40 9.68 15.47 1.55
CA THR A 40 9.44 16.30 2.75
C THR A 40 10.56 16.20 3.80
N PHE A 41 11.67 15.57 3.45
CA PHE A 41 12.84 15.38 4.32
C PHE A 41 14.13 15.57 3.52
N PRO A 42 15.26 15.92 4.20
CA PRO A 42 16.54 16.15 3.52
C PRO A 42 17.13 14.86 2.97
N LYS A 43 17.91 14.99 1.90
CA LYS A 43 18.66 13.89 1.31
C LYS A 43 19.83 13.52 2.23
N SER A 44 20.01 12.22 2.46
CA SER A 44 21.15 11.71 3.24
C SER A 44 22.42 11.60 2.40
N GLU A 45 23.53 11.98 2.98
CA GLU A 45 24.86 11.81 2.38
C GLU A 45 25.41 10.37 2.54
N LYS A 46 24.76 9.51 3.36
CA LYS A 46 25.21 8.16 3.68
C LYS A 46 24.66 7.10 2.73
N VAL A 47 23.68 7.45 1.90
CA VAL A 47 22.99 6.50 1.03
C VAL A 47 23.00 6.96 -0.43
N ASN A 48 23.00 6.03 -1.34
CA ASN A 48 22.67 6.24 -2.73
C ASN A 48 21.16 6.13 -2.88
N HIS A 49 20.56 6.98 -3.71
CA HIS A 49 19.13 7.00 -3.98
C HIS A 49 18.88 6.95 -5.47
N GLU A 50 17.95 6.12 -5.88
CA GLU A 50 17.43 6.07 -7.23
C GLU A 50 15.93 5.76 -7.25
N LYS A 51 15.24 6.20 -8.30
CA LYS A 51 13.84 5.85 -8.51
C LYS A 51 13.75 4.59 -9.37
N VAL A 52 12.93 3.65 -8.92
CA VAL A 52 12.73 2.36 -9.58
C VAL A 52 11.25 2.09 -9.80
N THR A 53 10.96 1.16 -10.69
CA THR A 53 9.60 0.65 -10.90
C THR A 53 9.60 -0.87 -10.92
N PHE A 54 8.51 -1.47 -10.48
CA PHE A 54 8.27 -2.92 -10.57
C PHE A 54 6.79 -3.19 -10.74
N LYS A 55 6.43 -4.41 -11.14
CA LYS A 55 5.05 -4.77 -11.45
C LYS A 55 4.44 -5.67 -10.40
N THR A 56 3.15 -5.46 -10.15
CA THR A 56 2.31 -6.38 -9.40
C THR A 56 1.81 -7.51 -10.32
N GLN A 57 1.32 -8.62 -9.73
CA GLN A 57 0.69 -9.69 -10.50
C GLN A 57 -0.58 -9.23 -11.26
N TYR A 58 -1.18 -8.11 -10.85
CA TYR A 58 -2.33 -7.51 -11.55
C TYR A 58 -1.93 -6.61 -12.73
N GLY A 59 -0.62 -6.54 -13.07
CA GLY A 59 -0.09 -5.74 -14.17
C GLY A 59 0.03 -4.25 -13.86
N LEU A 60 -0.22 -3.83 -12.60
CA LEU A 60 0.04 -2.45 -12.18
C LEU A 60 1.55 -2.24 -12.02
N THR A 61 2.02 -1.04 -12.36
CA THR A 61 3.41 -0.64 -12.16
C THR A 61 3.52 0.24 -10.94
N LEU A 62 4.30 -0.18 -9.96
CA LEU A 62 4.59 0.60 -8.77
C LEU A 62 5.83 1.45 -8.97
N ALA A 63 5.77 2.69 -8.49
CA ALA A 63 6.90 3.61 -8.40
C ALA A 63 7.48 3.58 -6.99
N ALA A 64 8.79 3.48 -6.88
CA ALA A 64 9.48 3.43 -5.60
C ALA A 64 10.76 4.25 -5.60
N ASP A 65 11.18 4.63 -4.40
CA ASP A 65 12.50 5.16 -4.09
C ASP A 65 13.34 4.04 -3.47
N LEU A 66 14.42 3.69 -4.12
CA LEU A 66 15.41 2.73 -3.64
C LEU A 66 16.55 3.47 -2.94
N TYR A 67 16.92 3.02 -1.75
CA TYR A 67 18.02 3.56 -0.96
C TYR A 67 19.03 2.44 -0.67
N ILE A 68 20.29 2.67 -1.02
CA ILE A 68 21.40 1.71 -0.85
C ILE A 68 22.48 2.36 0.01
N PRO A 69 22.92 1.74 1.13
CA PRO A 69 24.04 2.26 1.91
C PRO A 69 25.26 2.48 1.03
N LYS A 70 25.95 3.61 1.15
CA LYS A 70 27.24 3.83 0.42
C LYS A 70 28.34 2.90 0.90
N SER A 71 28.23 2.39 2.13
CA SER A 71 29.13 1.40 2.72
C SER A 71 28.72 -0.04 2.43
N ALA A 72 27.85 -0.28 1.43
CA ALA A 72 27.35 -1.63 1.12
C ALA A 72 28.50 -2.55 0.69
N GLU A 73 28.63 -3.70 1.33
CA GLU A 73 29.54 -4.78 0.96
C GLU A 73 28.77 -6.10 0.94
N GLY A 74 28.90 -6.85 -0.15
CA GLY A 74 28.20 -8.13 -0.32
C GLY A 74 26.68 -7.98 -0.40
N LYS A 75 25.96 -9.04 -0.01
CA LYS A 75 24.49 -9.05 0.02
C LYS A 75 23.96 -8.55 1.35
N LEU A 76 23.11 -7.52 1.31
CA LEU A 76 22.53 -6.91 2.50
C LEU A 76 21.09 -7.39 2.76
N PRO A 77 20.60 -7.36 4.02
CA PRO A 77 19.18 -7.50 4.31
C PRO A 77 18.40 -6.34 3.69
N ALA A 78 17.13 -6.58 3.35
CA ALA A 78 16.33 -5.57 2.69
C ALA A 78 14.99 -5.30 3.38
N ILE A 79 14.43 -4.10 3.18
CA ILE A 79 13.15 -3.68 3.77
C ILE A 79 12.31 -2.95 2.73
N ALA A 80 11.06 -3.38 2.54
CA ALA A 80 10.05 -2.61 1.83
C ALA A 80 9.19 -1.80 2.81
N VAL A 81 8.95 -0.52 2.49
CA VAL A 81 8.26 0.42 3.38
C VAL A 81 7.10 1.08 2.63
N SER A 82 5.91 1.14 3.24
CA SER A 82 4.79 1.92 2.70
C SER A 82 3.87 2.46 3.80
N GLY A 83 3.04 3.43 3.43
CA GLY A 83 2.09 4.12 4.32
C GLY A 83 2.57 5.51 4.74
N PRO A 84 1.76 6.25 5.50
CA PRO A 84 0.38 5.98 5.94
C PRO A 84 -0.65 5.90 4.81
N PHE A 85 -1.88 5.48 5.14
CA PHE A 85 -3.00 5.48 4.21
C PHE A 85 -3.22 6.89 3.63
N GLY A 86 -3.26 7.01 2.30
CA GLY A 86 -3.36 8.30 1.61
C GLY A 86 -2.07 9.12 1.50
N ALA A 87 -0.96 8.66 2.10
CA ALA A 87 0.37 9.24 1.92
C ALA A 87 1.09 8.64 0.71
N ILE A 88 2.27 9.17 0.42
CA ILE A 88 3.13 8.76 -0.68
C ILE A 88 4.59 8.58 -0.22
N LYS A 89 5.40 7.94 -1.06
CA LYS A 89 6.82 7.62 -0.77
C LYS A 89 7.70 8.86 -0.51
N GLU A 90 7.32 10.04 -0.97
CA GLU A 90 8.02 11.29 -0.72
C GLU A 90 7.82 11.84 0.69
N GLN A 91 6.95 11.21 1.50
CA GLN A 91 6.62 11.59 2.87
C GLN A 91 7.28 10.62 3.88
N CYS A 92 6.58 10.25 4.96
CA CYS A 92 7.22 9.54 6.07
C CYS A 92 7.75 8.15 5.68
N SER A 93 7.13 7.40 4.77
CA SER A 93 7.65 6.09 4.35
C SER A 93 9.04 6.20 3.71
N GLY A 94 9.29 7.23 2.91
CA GLY A 94 10.61 7.51 2.36
C GLY A 94 11.65 7.88 3.43
N LEU A 95 11.25 8.67 4.45
CA LEU A 95 12.12 8.98 5.58
C LEU A 95 12.48 7.71 6.37
N TYR A 96 11.52 6.82 6.62
CA TYR A 96 11.79 5.52 7.25
C TYR A 96 12.76 4.69 6.42
N ALA A 97 12.52 4.59 5.10
CA ALA A 97 13.38 3.83 4.19
C ALA A 97 14.81 4.39 4.19
N GLN A 98 14.98 5.72 4.02
CA GLN A 98 16.29 6.36 4.08
C GLN A 98 17.00 6.11 5.41
N THR A 99 16.29 6.25 6.54
CA THR A 99 16.87 6.04 7.86
C THR A 99 17.28 4.59 8.10
N MET A 100 16.54 3.62 7.58
CA MET A 100 16.94 2.20 7.67
C MET A 100 18.10 1.89 6.74
N ALA A 101 18.19 2.53 5.59
CA ALA A 101 19.35 2.39 4.71
C ALA A 101 20.63 2.93 5.36
N GLU A 102 20.57 4.02 6.12
CA GLU A 102 21.70 4.52 6.90
C GLU A 102 22.19 3.53 7.98
N ARG A 103 21.35 2.54 8.32
CA ARG A 103 21.65 1.47 9.29
C ARG A 103 22.08 0.15 8.63
N GLY A 104 22.33 0.15 7.32
CA GLY A 104 22.89 -0.99 6.63
C GLY A 104 21.89 -1.91 5.93
N PHE A 105 20.66 -1.46 5.69
CA PHE A 105 19.66 -2.20 4.90
C PHE A 105 19.56 -1.64 3.49
N ILE A 106 19.32 -2.47 2.50
CA ILE A 106 18.77 -2.01 1.22
C ILE A 106 17.29 -1.78 1.41
N THR A 107 16.79 -0.60 1.07
CA THR A 107 15.39 -0.28 1.35
C THR A 107 14.68 0.30 0.15
N ILE A 108 13.38 0.01 0.02
CA ILE A 108 12.50 0.70 -0.91
C ILE A 108 11.31 1.32 -0.17
N ALA A 109 10.99 2.56 -0.53
CA ALA A 109 9.69 3.16 -0.20
C ALA A 109 8.86 3.23 -1.48
N PHE A 110 7.68 2.64 -1.51
CA PHE A 110 6.86 2.61 -2.72
C PHE A 110 5.53 3.35 -2.55
N ASP A 111 5.06 3.95 -3.65
CA ASP A 111 3.69 4.41 -3.74
C ASP A 111 2.77 3.21 -3.95
N PRO A 112 1.65 3.12 -3.22
CA PRO A 112 0.65 2.10 -3.48
C PRO A 112 0.06 2.20 -4.89
N SER A 113 -0.47 1.09 -5.39
CA SER A 113 -1.29 1.09 -6.60
C SER A 113 -2.32 2.23 -6.59
N PHE A 114 -2.54 2.88 -7.71
CA PHE A 114 -3.45 4.03 -7.91
C PHE A 114 -3.05 5.33 -7.21
N THR A 115 -1.89 5.38 -6.54
CA THR A 115 -1.47 6.51 -5.71
C THR A 115 -0.12 7.06 -6.18
N GLY A 116 0.17 8.32 -5.89
CA GLY A 116 1.46 8.94 -6.17
C GLY A 116 1.88 8.84 -7.64
N GLU A 117 3.05 8.29 -7.89
CA GLU A 117 3.58 8.02 -9.23
C GLU A 117 3.28 6.58 -9.74
N SER A 118 2.75 5.70 -8.89
CA SER A 118 2.33 4.35 -9.30
C SER A 118 1.14 4.40 -10.26
N SER A 119 1.04 3.37 -11.12
CA SER A 119 -0.03 3.27 -12.11
C SER A 119 -1.38 2.88 -11.49
N GLY A 120 -2.38 2.84 -12.33
CA GLY A 120 -3.73 2.42 -12.01
C GLY A 120 -4.74 3.55 -12.11
N GLU A 121 -5.89 3.22 -12.68
CA GLU A 121 -7.05 4.11 -12.83
C GLU A 121 -8.31 3.40 -12.33
N PRO A 122 -9.21 4.14 -11.73
CA PRO A 122 -9.15 5.57 -11.42
C PRO A 122 -8.22 5.84 -10.23
N ARG A 123 -7.58 7.02 -10.24
CA ARG A 123 -6.62 7.42 -9.21
C ARG A 123 -7.21 7.42 -7.81
N ARG A 124 -6.35 7.23 -6.80
CA ARG A 124 -6.71 7.24 -5.37
C ARG A 124 -7.76 6.19 -4.99
N THR A 125 -7.74 5.08 -5.69
CA THR A 125 -8.50 3.88 -5.34
C THR A 125 -7.72 3.12 -4.27
N ALA A 126 -8.42 2.63 -3.25
CA ALA A 126 -7.87 1.72 -2.26
C ALA A 126 -8.59 0.37 -2.34
N SER A 127 -7.86 -0.71 -2.18
CA SER A 127 -8.38 -2.07 -2.14
C SER A 127 -7.50 -2.93 -1.24
N PRO A 128 -8.06 -3.64 -0.24
CA PRO A 128 -7.27 -4.47 0.66
C PRO A 128 -6.46 -5.54 -0.08
N ASP A 129 -7.04 -6.17 -1.11
CA ASP A 129 -6.38 -7.22 -1.88
C ASP A 129 -5.23 -6.67 -2.72
N ILE A 130 -5.49 -5.60 -3.49
CA ILE A 130 -4.48 -4.97 -4.36
C ILE A 130 -3.36 -4.37 -3.51
N ASN A 131 -3.70 -3.71 -2.41
CA ASN A 131 -2.68 -3.08 -1.56
C ASN A 131 -1.87 -4.11 -0.75
N THR A 132 -2.41 -5.29 -0.46
CA THR A 132 -1.63 -6.41 0.06
C THR A 132 -0.63 -6.91 -0.98
N GLU A 133 -1.07 -7.09 -2.22
CA GLU A 133 -0.22 -7.45 -3.35
C GLU A 133 0.91 -6.44 -3.62
N ASP A 134 0.69 -5.15 -3.36
CA ASP A 134 1.74 -4.14 -3.51
C ASP A 134 2.98 -4.46 -2.64
N PHE A 135 2.80 -4.98 -1.42
CA PHE A 135 3.91 -5.47 -0.59
C PHE A 135 4.54 -6.75 -1.15
N LEU A 136 3.74 -7.70 -1.66
CA LEU A 136 4.26 -8.94 -2.24
C LEU A 136 5.11 -8.65 -3.47
N ALA A 137 4.67 -7.75 -4.33
CA ALA A 137 5.43 -7.28 -5.50
C ALA A 137 6.73 -6.56 -5.10
N ALA A 138 6.72 -5.80 -4.00
CA ALA A 138 7.92 -5.19 -3.45
C ALA A 138 8.93 -6.25 -2.94
N VAL A 139 8.45 -7.33 -2.33
CA VAL A 139 9.27 -8.47 -1.91
C VAL A 139 9.82 -9.21 -3.14
N ASP A 140 9.03 -9.40 -4.20
CA ASP A 140 9.50 -9.96 -5.48
C ASP A 140 10.66 -9.14 -6.03
N TYR A 141 10.48 -7.81 -6.13
CA TYR A 141 11.52 -6.91 -6.61
C TYR A 141 12.83 -7.03 -5.82
N LEU A 142 12.72 -6.98 -4.47
CA LEU A 142 13.90 -7.11 -3.60
C LEU A 142 14.56 -8.49 -3.72
N SER A 143 13.78 -9.56 -3.84
CA SER A 143 14.28 -10.93 -3.95
C SER A 143 15.06 -11.19 -5.24
N MET A 144 14.79 -10.44 -6.30
CA MET A 144 15.46 -10.56 -7.61
C MET A 144 16.77 -9.78 -7.71
N ARG A 145 17.10 -8.95 -6.72
CA ARG A 145 18.32 -8.12 -6.75
C ARG A 145 19.54 -8.94 -6.33
N ASP A 146 20.64 -8.73 -7.03
CA ASP A 146 21.90 -9.43 -6.76
C ASP A 146 22.59 -8.96 -5.48
N ASP A 147 22.32 -7.72 -5.05
CA ASP A 147 22.89 -7.09 -3.85
C ASP A 147 22.04 -7.35 -2.59
N VAL A 148 20.88 -8.01 -2.71
CA VAL A 148 19.99 -8.35 -1.60
C VAL A 148 20.20 -9.81 -1.16
N ASP A 149 20.23 -10.04 0.15
CA ASP A 149 20.07 -11.36 0.74
C ASP A 149 18.57 -11.71 0.82
N ALA A 150 18.09 -12.47 -0.15
CA ALA A 150 16.69 -12.88 -0.25
C ALA A 150 16.20 -13.69 0.98
N GLY A 151 17.09 -14.23 1.81
CA GLY A 151 16.76 -14.89 3.08
C GLY A 151 16.49 -13.89 4.23
N ARG A 152 16.73 -12.58 4.03
CA ARG A 152 16.62 -11.54 5.06
C ARG A 152 15.83 -10.32 4.58
N ILE A 153 14.59 -10.56 4.13
CA ILE A 153 13.68 -9.48 3.71
C ILE A 153 12.67 -9.20 4.82
N ALA A 154 12.47 -7.93 5.12
CA ALA A 154 11.48 -7.45 6.07
C ALA A 154 10.55 -6.41 5.41
N ILE A 155 9.43 -6.11 6.06
CA ILE A 155 8.54 -5.04 5.63
C ILE A 155 8.17 -4.11 6.80
N ILE A 156 7.93 -2.85 6.48
CA ILE A 156 7.43 -1.83 7.42
C ILE A 156 6.13 -1.26 6.86
N GLY A 157 5.04 -1.43 7.59
CA GLY A 157 3.76 -0.79 7.32
C GLY A 157 3.45 0.29 8.35
N ILE A 158 3.11 1.49 7.90
CA ILE A 158 2.87 2.64 8.78
C ILE A 158 1.40 3.01 8.76
N CYS A 159 0.78 3.22 9.93
CA CYS A 159 -0.62 3.59 10.09
C CYS A 159 -1.56 2.55 9.44
N GLY A 160 -2.45 2.91 8.52
CA GLY A 160 -3.30 1.95 7.82
C GLY A 160 -2.56 0.87 7.03
N TRP A 161 -1.31 1.12 6.65
CA TRP A 161 -0.44 0.12 6.01
C TRP A 161 0.18 -0.88 6.97
N GLY A 162 0.09 -0.63 8.28
CA GLY A 162 0.49 -1.60 9.30
C GLY A 162 -0.34 -2.88 9.24
N GLY A 163 -1.66 -2.76 9.15
CA GLY A 163 -2.56 -3.91 8.98
C GLY A 163 -2.35 -4.64 7.66
N ILE A 164 -2.13 -3.90 6.55
CA ILE A 164 -1.83 -4.47 5.24
C ILE A 164 -0.49 -5.23 5.26
N ALA A 165 0.54 -4.69 5.92
CA ALA A 165 1.83 -5.38 6.08
C ALA A 165 1.69 -6.69 6.86
N LEU A 166 0.90 -6.71 7.93
CA LEU A 166 0.62 -7.95 8.65
C LEU A 166 -0.10 -8.97 7.76
N ASN A 167 -1.09 -8.53 6.97
CA ASN A 167 -1.77 -9.40 6.03
C ASN A 167 -0.82 -9.97 4.96
N ALA A 168 0.06 -9.16 4.39
CA ALA A 168 1.08 -9.63 3.44
C ALA A 168 2.04 -10.66 4.08
N ALA A 169 2.46 -10.42 5.32
CA ALA A 169 3.34 -11.35 6.05
C ALA A 169 2.70 -12.71 6.32
N THR A 170 1.38 -12.80 6.41
CA THR A 170 0.68 -14.09 6.55
C THR A 170 0.65 -14.90 5.26
N GLN A 171 0.86 -14.25 4.11
CA GLN A 171 0.76 -14.86 2.79
C GLN A 171 2.13 -15.22 2.19
N ASP A 172 3.21 -14.53 2.60
CA ASP A 172 4.53 -14.70 2.00
C ASP A 172 5.61 -15.07 3.03
N PRO A 173 6.07 -16.32 3.06
CA PRO A 173 7.10 -16.77 4.00
C PRO A 173 8.50 -16.19 3.73
N ARG A 174 8.71 -15.48 2.63
CA ARG A 174 9.95 -14.73 2.36
C ARG A 174 10.09 -13.51 3.27
N ILE A 175 8.98 -13.01 3.81
CA ILE A 175 8.95 -11.91 4.78
C ILE A 175 9.37 -12.46 6.14
N LYS A 176 10.58 -12.12 6.59
CA LYS A 176 11.18 -12.64 7.83
C LYS A 176 10.89 -11.79 9.06
N ALA A 177 10.55 -10.52 8.86
CA ALA A 177 10.16 -9.62 9.94
C ALA A 177 9.17 -8.57 9.41
N THR A 178 8.26 -8.16 10.28
CA THR A 178 7.27 -7.12 9.97
C THR A 178 7.19 -6.12 11.12
N ALA A 179 7.32 -4.84 10.80
CA ALA A 179 7.05 -3.77 11.74
C ALA A 179 5.74 -3.06 11.35
N ALA A 180 4.73 -3.15 12.20
CA ALA A 180 3.48 -2.43 12.09
C ALA A 180 3.51 -1.21 13.02
N ILE A 181 3.77 -0.04 12.45
CA ILE A 181 4.03 1.19 13.22
C ILE A 181 2.75 2.02 13.31
N THR A 182 2.33 2.39 14.51
CA THR A 182 1.09 3.15 14.76
C THR A 182 -0.10 2.60 13.95
N MET A 183 -0.26 1.29 13.99
CA MET A 183 -1.15 0.53 13.12
C MET A 183 -2.62 0.93 13.28
N TYR A 184 -3.31 1.08 12.15
CA TYR A 184 -4.74 1.06 12.04
C TYR A 184 -5.21 -0.21 11.31
N ASP A 185 -6.22 -0.87 11.84
CA ASP A 185 -7.03 -1.81 11.07
C ASP A 185 -7.99 -1.01 10.19
N MET A 186 -7.62 -0.77 8.94
CA MET A 186 -8.44 0.02 8.01
C MET A 186 -9.79 -0.63 7.72
N THR A 187 -9.92 -1.95 7.86
CA THR A 187 -11.21 -2.62 7.69
C THR A 187 -12.15 -2.29 8.85
N ARG A 188 -11.64 -2.31 10.08
CA ARG A 188 -12.40 -1.95 11.27
C ARG A 188 -12.78 -0.46 11.28
N VAL A 189 -11.82 0.42 10.98
CA VAL A 189 -12.08 1.87 10.96
C VAL A 189 -13.12 2.25 9.91
N ASN A 190 -13.05 1.67 8.71
CA ASN A 190 -14.06 1.96 7.68
C ASN A 190 -15.41 1.28 7.95
N GLY A 191 -15.43 0.18 8.68
CA GLY A 191 -16.67 -0.53 9.04
C GLY A 191 -17.37 0.01 10.26
N ASN A 192 -16.62 0.43 11.29
CA ASN A 192 -17.14 0.74 12.61
C ASN A 192 -16.86 2.19 13.05
N GLY A 193 -16.14 2.98 12.24
CA GLY A 193 -15.68 4.31 12.65
C GLY A 193 -14.47 4.28 13.59
N TYR A 194 -13.94 5.46 13.92
CA TYR A 194 -12.87 5.58 14.91
C TYR A 194 -13.37 5.17 16.29
N PHE A 195 -12.58 4.35 16.98
CA PHE A 195 -12.91 3.83 18.32
C PHE A 195 -14.21 3.01 18.37
N ASP A 196 -14.63 2.45 17.23
CA ASP A 196 -15.90 1.73 17.05
C ASP A 196 -17.14 2.59 17.40
N ALA A 197 -17.06 3.90 17.23
CA ALA A 197 -18.14 4.83 17.56
C ALA A 197 -19.41 4.58 16.72
N ASP A 198 -19.28 4.00 15.53
CA ASP A 198 -20.35 3.70 14.59
C ASP A 198 -20.65 2.20 14.50
N ASP A 199 -20.24 1.40 15.51
CA ASP A 199 -20.40 -0.06 15.51
C ASP A 199 -21.84 -0.48 15.87
N SER A 200 -22.75 -0.25 14.95
CA SER A 200 -24.12 -0.78 14.99
C SER A 200 -24.53 -1.30 13.62
N GLU A 201 -25.48 -2.23 13.57
CA GLU A 201 -25.99 -2.75 12.30
C GLU A 201 -26.64 -1.63 11.48
N GLU A 202 -27.35 -0.73 12.13
CA GLU A 202 -27.99 0.42 11.49
C GLU A 202 -26.97 1.37 10.85
N SER A 203 -25.91 1.73 11.57
CA SER A 203 -24.82 2.58 11.05
C SER A 203 -24.12 1.91 9.86
N ARG A 204 -23.80 0.63 9.97
CA ARG A 204 -23.18 -0.14 8.88
C ARG A 204 -24.11 -0.26 7.67
N TYR A 205 -25.41 -0.47 7.86
CA TYR A 205 -26.36 -0.50 6.76
C TYR A 205 -26.47 0.87 6.08
N SER A 206 -26.56 1.95 6.85
CA SER A 206 -26.64 3.32 6.34
C SER A 206 -25.40 3.67 5.53
N ALA A 207 -24.20 3.31 6.01
CA ALA A 207 -22.95 3.49 5.28
C ALA A 207 -22.94 2.73 3.95
N ARG A 208 -23.31 1.43 3.97
CA ARG A 208 -23.39 0.62 2.74
C ARG A 208 -24.37 1.19 1.71
N LYS A 209 -25.53 1.68 2.19
CA LYS A 209 -26.52 2.34 1.33
C LYS A 209 -25.95 3.60 0.69
N ALA A 210 -25.33 4.47 1.47
CA ALA A 210 -24.69 5.70 0.97
C ALA A 210 -23.60 5.40 -0.07
N TRP A 211 -22.73 4.40 0.14
CA TRP A 211 -21.73 3.99 -0.82
C TRP A 211 -22.31 3.42 -2.11
N ALA A 212 -23.40 2.64 -2.01
CA ALA A 212 -24.10 2.10 -3.20
C ALA A 212 -24.72 3.22 -4.03
N GLU A 213 -25.33 4.21 -3.37
CA GLU A 213 -25.86 5.41 -4.02
C GLU A 213 -24.76 6.25 -4.68
N ALA A 214 -23.65 6.47 -3.98
CA ALA A 214 -22.48 7.17 -4.53
C ALA A 214 -21.91 6.47 -5.78
N ARG A 215 -21.79 5.13 -5.77
CA ARG A 215 -21.37 4.36 -6.97
C ARG A 215 -22.26 4.64 -8.17
N THR A 216 -23.58 4.62 -7.97
CA THR A 216 -24.54 4.88 -9.04
C THR A 216 -24.44 6.33 -9.55
N ALA A 217 -24.30 7.29 -8.62
CA ALA A 217 -24.15 8.72 -8.96
C ALA A 217 -22.84 8.98 -9.72
N ASP A 218 -21.72 8.39 -9.28
CA ASP A 218 -20.42 8.51 -9.94
C ASP A 218 -20.46 7.99 -11.39
N LEU A 219 -21.10 6.85 -11.61
CA LEU A 219 -21.24 6.29 -12.97
C LEU A 219 -22.08 7.19 -13.89
N LYS A 220 -23.17 7.76 -13.36
CA LYS A 220 -24.03 8.69 -14.13
C LYS A 220 -23.29 9.99 -14.49
N LYS A 221 -22.51 10.52 -13.55
CA LYS A 221 -21.75 11.78 -13.73
C LYS A 221 -20.40 11.56 -14.45
N LYS A 222 -19.95 10.32 -14.59
CA LYS A 222 -18.59 9.97 -15.08
C LYS A 222 -17.47 10.62 -14.25
N THR A 223 -17.71 10.79 -12.97
CA THR A 223 -16.77 11.34 -11.98
C THR A 223 -16.67 10.40 -10.78
N PHE A 224 -15.74 10.67 -9.89
CA PHE A 224 -15.56 9.84 -8.69
C PHE A 224 -15.59 10.70 -7.44
N THR A 225 -16.53 10.39 -6.54
CA THR A 225 -16.64 11.05 -5.25
C THR A 225 -15.42 10.74 -4.39
N GLN A 226 -14.83 11.77 -3.82
CA GLN A 226 -13.71 11.67 -2.88
C GLN A 226 -14.23 11.54 -1.44
N ALA A 227 -13.56 10.72 -0.64
CA ALA A 227 -13.88 10.56 0.79
C ALA A 227 -13.30 11.68 1.67
N GLY A 228 -12.56 12.61 1.05
CA GLY A 228 -11.77 13.60 1.76
C GLY A 228 -10.41 13.04 2.21
N GLY A 229 -9.47 13.93 2.46
CA GLY A 229 -8.19 13.64 3.10
C GLY A 229 -8.20 14.12 4.53
N VAL A 230 -7.10 14.72 4.97
CA VAL A 230 -7.10 15.47 6.23
C VAL A 230 -7.98 16.70 6.07
N VAL A 231 -8.86 16.92 7.05
CA VAL A 231 -9.85 18.01 7.04
C VAL A 231 -9.18 19.37 6.83
N ASP A 232 -9.82 20.23 6.01
CA ASP A 232 -9.37 21.59 5.73
C ASP A 232 -10.59 22.44 5.31
N PRO A 233 -10.94 23.54 6.03
CA PRO A 233 -10.21 24.09 7.19
C PRO A 233 -10.30 23.23 8.45
N LEU A 234 -9.30 23.37 9.35
CA LEU A 234 -9.27 22.67 10.62
C LEU A 234 -10.39 23.20 11.56
N PRO A 235 -11.31 22.38 12.05
CA PRO A 235 -12.29 22.79 13.05
C PRO A 235 -11.63 23.21 14.36
N GLU A 236 -12.19 24.22 15.05
CA GLU A 236 -11.65 24.72 16.32
C GLU A 236 -11.66 23.65 17.42
N ASP A 237 -12.72 22.85 17.47
CA ASP A 237 -12.93 21.76 18.42
C ASP A 237 -12.36 20.40 17.98
N ALA A 238 -11.55 20.39 16.90
CA ALA A 238 -11.00 19.15 16.38
C ALA A 238 -10.20 18.40 17.47
N PRO A 239 -10.34 17.07 17.56
CA PRO A 239 -9.51 16.23 18.43
C PRO A 239 -8.01 16.40 18.14
N GLN A 240 -7.15 16.17 19.15
CA GLN A 240 -5.72 16.39 19.03
C GLN A 240 -5.09 15.63 17.83
N PHE A 241 -5.48 14.37 17.60
CA PHE A 241 -4.93 13.60 16.49
C PHE A 241 -5.27 14.20 15.10
N ILE A 242 -6.44 14.85 14.97
CA ILE A 242 -6.81 15.58 13.74
C ILE A 242 -5.96 16.83 13.58
N LYS A 243 -5.70 17.55 14.68
CA LYS A 243 -4.77 18.71 14.69
C LYS A 243 -3.35 18.30 14.27
N ASP A 244 -2.88 17.14 14.75
CA ASP A 244 -1.56 16.59 14.41
C ASP A 244 -1.48 16.18 12.93
N TYR A 245 -2.54 15.57 12.38
CA TYR A 245 -2.61 15.25 10.94
C TYR A 245 -2.62 16.52 10.10
N TYR A 246 -3.41 17.53 10.48
CA TYR A 246 -3.43 18.82 9.80
C TYR A 246 -2.04 19.47 9.82
N ALA A 247 -1.39 19.53 11.00
CA ALA A 247 -0.08 20.12 11.18
C ALA A 247 1.02 19.43 10.34
N TYR A 248 0.84 18.17 9.99
CA TYR A 248 1.75 17.47 9.06
C TYR A 248 1.31 17.65 7.60
N TYR A 249 0.12 17.20 7.23
CA TYR A 249 -0.27 17.07 5.83
C TYR A 249 -0.69 18.38 5.14
N LYS A 250 -1.16 19.36 5.89
CA LYS A 250 -1.69 20.63 5.35
C LYS A 250 -0.71 21.81 5.51
N THR A 251 0.47 21.58 6.05
CA THR A 251 1.53 22.59 6.22
C THR A 251 2.81 22.18 5.48
N PRO A 252 3.77 23.10 5.27
CA PRO A 252 5.06 22.79 4.62
C PRO A 252 5.84 21.64 5.27
N ARG A 253 5.48 21.23 6.49
CA ARG A 253 6.16 20.15 7.22
C ARG A 253 6.05 18.81 6.49
N GLY A 254 4.93 18.50 5.85
CA GLY A 254 4.69 17.23 5.20
C GLY A 254 3.75 17.31 4.01
N TYR A 255 3.35 18.52 3.60
CA TYR A 255 2.50 18.69 2.43
C TYR A 255 3.19 18.18 1.17
N HIS A 256 2.46 17.42 0.36
CA HIS A 256 2.89 17.03 -0.96
C HIS A 256 1.69 16.96 -1.94
N LYS A 257 1.86 17.58 -3.12
CA LYS A 257 0.78 17.72 -4.11
C LYS A 257 0.20 16.40 -4.63
N ARG A 258 0.95 15.29 -4.57
CA ARG A 258 0.50 13.97 -4.99
C ARG A 258 -0.16 13.16 -3.87
N SER A 259 -0.02 13.58 -2.62
CA SER A 259 -0.61 12.90 -1.47
C SER A 259 -2.11 13.17 -1.35
N GLY A 260 -2.92 12.11 -1.20
CA GLY A 260 -4.33 12.22 -0.92
C GLY A 260 -4.63 12.93 0.39
N ASN A 261 -3.82 12.72 1.42
CA ASN A 261 -3.97 13.39 2.72
C ASN A 261 -3.72 14.90 2.64
N SER A 262 -2.83 15.33 1.75
CA SER A 262 -2.53 16.75 1.55
C SER A 262 -3.54 17.46 0.64
N THR A 263 -4.26 16.71 -0.19
CA THR A 263 -5.22 17.21 -1.17
C THR A 263 -6.65 16.72 -0.87
N ASP A 264 -7.32 16.08 -1.81
CA ASP A 264 -8.76 15.75 -1.79
C ASP A 264 -9.07 14.36 -1.24
N GLY A 265 -8.07 13.62 -0.74
CA GLY A 265 -8.27 12.28 -0.18
C GLY A 265 -8.23 11.16 -1.21
N TRP A 266 -9.06 10.17 -1.01
CA TRP A 266 -9.20 8.97 -1.84
C TRP A 266 -10.66 8.73 -2.21
N ARG A 267 -10.91 7.79 -3.11
CA ARG A 267 -12.28 7.51 -3.57
C ARG A 267 -13.14 6.88 -2.49
N THR A 268 -14.35 7.38 -2.32
CA THR A 268 -15.36 6.85 -1.38
C THR A 268 -15.60 5.35 -1.57
N THR A 269 -15.65 4.87 -2.82
CA THR A 269 -15.85 3.43 -3.10
C THR A 269 -14.66 2.55 -2.69
N GLY A 270 -13.47 3.11 -2.51
CA GLY A 270 -12.34 2.41 -1.89
C GLY A 270 -12.58 2.12 -0.41
N CYS A 271 -13.15 3.07 0.33
CA CYS A 271 -13.55 2.86 1.72
C CYS A 271 -14.56 1.71 1.86
N GLN A 272 -15.49 1.58 0.92
CA GLN A 272 -16.44 0.46 0.86
C GLN A 272 -15.72 -0.90 0.78
N ALA A 273 -14.68 -1.01 -0.04
CA ALA A 273 -13.94 -2.26 -0.17
C ALA A 273 -13.31 -2.68 1.17
N TYR A 274 -12.70 -1.74 1.89
CA TYR A 274 -12.15 -2.03 3.22
C TYR A 274 -13.24 -2.38 4.25
N ALA A 275 -14.34 -1.65 4.29
CA ALA A 275 -15.43 -1.91 5.24
C ALA A 275 -16.07 -3.29 5.03
N ASN A 276 -16.10 -3.78 3.79
CA ASN A 276 -16.74 -5.04 3.44
C ASN A 276 -15.80 -6.26 3.49
N THR A 277 -14.51 -6.08 3.78
CA THR A 277 -13.53 -7.20 3.84
C THR A 277 -13.69 -8.06 5.12
N ARG A 278 -14.59 -7.69 6.02
CA ARG A 278 -14.87 -8.44 7.26
C ARG A 278 -15.96 -9.48 7.03
N PHE A 279 -15.65 -10.57 6.35
CA PHE A 279 -16.59 -11.69 6.23
C PHE A 279 -16.27 -12.88 7.12
N LEU A 280 -15.28 -12.78 7.96
CA LEU A 280 -14.83 -13.91 8.81
C LEU A 280 -14.94 -13.54 10.27
#